data_901f63b75833f3fcdf6905bb1905968f
#
_entry.id   901f63b75833f3fcdf6905bb1905968f
#
_cell.length_a   1.000
_cell.length_b   1.000
_cell.length_c   1.000
_cell.angle_alpha   90.00
_cell.angle_beta   90.00
_cell.angle_gamma   90.00
#
_symmetry.space_group_name_H-M   'P 1'
#
loop_
_entity.id
_entity.type
_entity.pdbx_description
1 polymer ?
#
loop_
_entity_poly.entity_id
_entity_poly.type
_entity_poly.pdbx_seq_one_letter_code
_entity_poly.pdbx_strand_id
1 'polypeptide(L)'
;MKLTYVGGFFSGSAFVFGLGAALVLVSTGCRSTRQLTDQEAEGKHLYDVRCAHCHEDNDLALKKVPPNLRGLFDHKNLPSGIPATDAAVTANVNNGRGMMPAFAGRFDQEQMAALLAYLHTGMR
;
A
#
# COMPACT_ATOMS: atom_id res chain seq x y z
N MET A 1 -45.45 37.03 -64.53
CA MET A 1 -46.44 37.53 -63.57
C MET A 1 -45.71 37.78 -62.27
N LYS A 2 -45.42 39.01 -62.03
CA LYS A 2 -45.40 39.87 -60.88
C LYS A 2 -45.96 39.27 -59.60
N LEU A 3 -45.17 39.33 -58.52
CA LEU A 3 -45.47 40.21 -57.34
C LEU A 3 -44.35 40.02 -56.32
N THR A 4 -43.61 40.99 -56.11
CA THR A 4 -43.26 41.87 -55.00
C THR A 4 -43.95 41.56 -53.68
N TYR A 5 -43.22 41.56 -52.56
CA TYR A 5 -43.45 42.41 -51.39
C TYR A 5 -42.52 42.01 -50.23
N VAL A 6 -41.67 42.90 -49.85
CA VAL A 6 -41.63 43.87 -48.74
C VAL A 6 -41.49 43.22 -47.34
N GLY A 7 -40.39 43.35 -46.78
CA GLY A 7 -40.08 44.27 -45.69
C GLY A 7 -40.62 43.88 -44.31
N GLY A 8 -39.72 43.66 -43.42
CA GLY A 8 -40.01 43.56 -42.00
C GLY A 8 -38.70 43.57 -41.16
N PHE A 9 -38.26 44.80 -40.92
CA PHE A 9 -37.27 45.06 -39.87
C PHE A 9 -37.90 44.76 -38.51
N PHE A 10 -37.30 43.79 -37.79
CA PHE A 10 -37.50 43.75 -36.36
C PHE A 10 -36.09 43.60 -35.71
N SER A 11 -35.71 44.75 -35.17
CA SER A 11 -34.68 44.91 -34.17
C SER A 11 -35.14 44.19 -32.92
N GLY A 12 -34.39 43.18 -32.48
CA GLY A 12 -34.66 42.42 -31.27
C GLY A 12 -33.38 41.92 -30.68
N SER A 13 -32.99 42.59 -29.64
CA SER A 13 -31.87 42.39 -28.73
C SER A 13 -31.44 40.94 -28.56
N ALA A 14 -30.22 40.64 -28.91
CA ALA A 14 -29.56 39.37 -28.65
C ALA A 14 -29.18 39.27 -27.18
N PHE A 15 -29.95 38.50 -26.42
CA PHE A 15 -29.49 37.97 -25.14
C PHE A 15 -28.62 36.73 -25.39
N VAL A 16 -27.32 36.94 -25.40
CA VAL A 16 -26.36 35.86 -25.42
C VAL A 16 -26.29 35.29 -23.98
N PHE A 17 -27.08 34.26 -23.70
CA PHE A 17 -26.85 33.42 -22.54
C PHE A 17 -25.61 32.55 -22.81
N GLY A 18 -24.49 33.03 -22.35
CA GLY A 18 -23.25 32.25 -22.29
C GLY A 18 -23.43 31.11 -21.30
N LEU A 19 -23.76 29.92 -21.82
CA LEU A 19 -23.71 28.68 -21.04
C LEU A 19 -22.23 28.31 -20.85
N GLY A 20 -21.62 28.87 -19.80
CA GLY A 20 -20.32 28.47 -19.35
C GLY A 20 -20.37 27.02 -18.80
N ALA A 21 -20.10 26.05 -19.67
CA ALA A 21 -19.88 24.68 -19.23
C ALA A 21 -18.58 24.66 -18.42
N ALA A 22 -18.68 24.80 -17.11
CA ALA A 22 -17.58 24.53 -16.19
C ALA A 22 -17.26 23.04 -16.27
N LEU A 23 -16.25 22.71 -17.06
CA LEU A 23 -15.68 21.37 -17.13
C LEU A 23 -14.93 21.11 -15.81
N VAL A 24 -15.64 20.55 -14.84
CA VAL A 24 -15.03 20.08 -13.59
C VAL A 24 -14.21 18.85 -13.95
N LEU A 25 -12.90 19.04 -14.16
CA LEU A 25 -11.94 17.96 -14.24
C LEU A 25 -11.84 17.32 -12.86
N VAL A 26 -12.67 16.31 -12.62
CA VAL A 26 -12.51 15.42 -11.47
C VAL A 26 -11.25 14.59 -11.75
N SER A 27 -10.11 15.10 -11.28
CA SER A 27 -8.88 14.30 -11.22
C SER A 27 -9.10 13.19 -10.19
N THR A 28 -9.61 12.06 -10.66
CA THR A 28 -9.54 10.80 -9.92
C THR A 28 -8.05 10.46 -9.77
N GLY A 29 -7.46 10.93 -8.67
CA GLY A 29 -6.13 10.53 -8.27
C GLY A 29 -6.15 9.03 -8.01
N CYS A 30 -5.79 8.24 -9.03
CA CYS A 30 -5.44 6.84 -8.83
C CYS A 30 -4.29 6.84 -7.83
N ARG A 31 -4.58 6.45 -6.59
CA ARG A 31 -3.56 6.14 -5.61
C ARG A 31 -2.80 4.96 -6.20
N SER A 32 -1.68 5.24 -6.85
CA SER A 32 -0.79 4.21 -7.40
C SER A 32 -0.29 3.40 -6.22
N THR A 33 -0.90 2.24 -6.02
CA THR A 33 -0.38 1.23 -5.10
C THR A 33 0.94 0.77 -5.73
N ARG A 34 2.07 1.07 -5.09
CA ARG A 34 3.37 0.58 -5.56
C ARG A 34 3.29 -0.93 -5.68
N GLN A 35 3.60 -1.45 -6.85
CA GLN A 35 3.72 -2.89 -7.04
C GLN A 35 4.99 -3.38 -6.35
N LEU A 36 4.88 -4.55 -5.73
CA LEU A 36 6.03 -5.23 -5.15
C LEU A 36 6.97 -5.68 -6.27
N THR A 37 8.27 -5.62 -6.01
CA THR A 37 9.27 -6.31 -6.84
C THR A 37 9.13 -7.81 -6.66
N ASP A 38 9.74 -8.60 -7.55
CA ASP A 38 9.70 -10.08 -7.45
C ASP A 38 10.27 -10.56 -6.10
N GLN A 39 11.35 -9.93 -5.63
CA GLN A 39 11.94 -10.23 -4.32
C GLN A 39 10.98 -9.89 -3.16
N GLU A 40 10.33 -8.74 -3.20
CA GLU A 40 9.35 -8.34 -2.18
C GLU A 40 8.10 -9.23 -2.22
N ALA A 41 7.69 -9.69 -3.41
CA ALA A 41 6.57 -10.60 -3.57
C ALA A 41 6.89 -11.98 -2.98
N GLU A 42 8.09 -12.49 -3.20
CA GLU A 42 8.57 -13.72 -2.53
C GLU A 42 8.61 -13.53 -1.01
N GLY A 43 9.16 -12.41 -0.55
CA GLY A 43 9.18 -12.06 0.87
C GLY A 43 7.79 -11.98 1.49
N LYS A 44 6.83 -11.43 0.75
CA LYS A 44 5.42 -11.42 1.15
C LYS A 44 4.87 -12.84 1.29
N HIS A 45 5.13 -13.70 0.32
CA HIS A 45 4.69 -15.11 0.38
C HIS A 45 5.25 -15.82 1.61
N LEU A 46 6.56 -15.66 1.87
CA LEU A 46 7.20 -16.24 3.06
C LEU A 46 6.57 -15.70 4.36
N TYR A 47 6.30 -14.40 4.41
CA TYR A 47 5.65 -13.76 5.54
C TYR A 47 4.23 -14.32 5.77
N ASP A 48 3.42 -14.39 4.73
CA ASP A 48 2.04 -14.87 4.81
C ASP A 48 1.96 -16.31 5.35
N VAL A 49 2.84 -17.19 4.88
CA VAL A 49 2.81 -18.61 5.27
C VAL A 49 3.54 -18.94 6.57
N ARG A 50 4.36 -18.04 7.10
CA ARG A 50 5.21 -18.34 8.28
C ARG A 50 5.04 -17.39 9.45
N CYS A 51 4.61 -16.15 9.20
CA CYS A 51 4.63 -15.08 10.18
C CYS A 51 3.24 -14.52 10.50
N ALA A 52 2.40 -14.32 9.47
CA ALA A 52 1.11 -13.64 9.56
C ALA A 52 0.17 -14.28 10.58
N HIS A 53 0.12 -15.59 10.66
CA HIS A 53 -0.71 -16.34 11.63
C HIS A 53 -0.53 -15.89 13.08
N CYS A 54 0.68 -15.45 13.42
CA CYS A 54 0.95 -14.91 14.75
C CYS A 54 0.97 -13.39 14.77
N HIS A 55 1.59 -12.76 13.75
CA HIS A 55 1.89 -11.34 13.78
C HIS A 55 0.80 -10.43 13.21
N GLU A 56 -0.19 -10.98 12.50
CA GLU A 56 -1.37 -10.24 12.04
C GLU A 56 -2.66 -10.78 12.67
N ASP A 57 -2.95 -12.06 12.45
CA ASP A 57 -4.26 -12.63 12.72
C ASP A 57 -4.39 -13.25 14.11
N ASN A 58 -3.26 -13.56 14.76
CA ASN A 58 -3.21 -14.31 16.03
C ASN A 58 -4.09 -15.59 15.99
N ASP A 59 -4.07 -16.29 14.87
CA ASP A 59 -4.89 -17.50 14.62
C ASP A 59 -4.67 -18.59 15.68
N LEU A 60 -3.49 -18.58 16.31
CA LEU A 60 -3.15 -19.53 17.38
C LEU A 60 -3.75 -19.13 18.74
N ALA A 61 -4.53 -18.05 18.79
CA ALA A 61 -5.16 -17.53 20.01
C ALA A 61 -4.18 -17.43 21.19
N LEU A 62 -2.97 -16.94 20.94
CA LEU A 62 -1.92 -16.81 21.94
C LEU A 62 -2.35 -15.80 23.02
N LYS A 63 -2.20 -16.17 24.30
CA LYS A 63 -2.56 -15.31 25.45
C LYS A 63 -1.81 -13.97 25.42
N LYS A 64 -0.55 -13.98 24.99
CA LYS A 64 0.21 -12.78 24.74
C LYS A 64 0.25 -12.56 23.24
N VAL A 65 -0.48 -11.56 22.77
CA VAL A 65 -0.55 -11.23 21.35
C VAL A 65 0.83 -10.79 20.87
N PRO A 66 1.38 -11.43 19.80
CA PRO A 66 2.62 -11.01 19.18
C PRO A 66 2.53 -9.58 18.63
N PRO A 67 3.63 -8.84 18.55
CA PRO A 67 3.60 -7.50 17.98
C PRO A 67 3.24 -7.54 16.50
N ASN A 68 2.42 -6.58 16.03
CA ASN A 68 2.23 -6.35 14.61
C ASN A 68 3.54 -5.82 14.01
N LEU A 69 3.92 -6.30 12.81
CA LEU A 69 5.18 -5.96 12.18
C LEU A 69 5.06 -4.87 11.09
N ARG A 70 3.84 -4.31 10.88
CA ARG A 70 3.66 -3.20 9.92
C ARG A 70 4.50 -2.01 10.34
N GLY A 71 5.25 -1.48 9.37
CA GLY A 71 6.15 -0.36 9.62
C GLY A 71 7.28 -0.67 10.59
N LEU A 72 7.68 -1.94 10.72
CA LEU A 72 8.72 -2.36 11.67
C LEU A 72 9.99 -1.52 11.61
N PHE A 73 10.45 -1.21 10.41
CA PHE A 73 11.65 -0.41 10.15
C PHE A 73 11.40 1.10 10.18
N ASP A 74 10.16 1.56 10.30
CA ASP A 74 9.84 2.98 10.51
C ASP A 74 10.14 3.38 11.97
N HIS A 75 10.33 2.41 12.86
CA HIS A 75 10.67 2.61 14.26
C HIS A 75 12.18 2.54 14.52
N LYS A 76 12.66 3.31 15.48
CA LYS A 76 14.07 3.27 15.88
C LYS A 76 14.46 1.92 16.47
N ASN A 77 13.56 1.31 17.22
CA ASN A 77 13.80 0.06 17.92
C ASN A 77 12.70 -0.96 17.61
N LEU A 78 13.07 -2.22 17.60
CA LEU A 78 12.14 -3.35 17.59
C LEU A 78 11.30 -3.36 18.89
N PRO A 79 10.16 -4.06 18.92
CA PRO A 79 9.37 -4.25 20.16
C PRO A 79 10.17 -4.85 21.31
N SER A 80 11.31 -5.46 21.02
CA SER A 80 12.25 -5.98 22.01
C SER A 80 13.17 -4.93 22.64
N GLY A 81 13.13 -3.67 22.16
CA GLY A 81 13.97 -2.57 22.64
C GLY A 81 15.34 -2.46 21.94
N ILE A 82 15.74 -3.42 21.14
CA ILE A 82 16.98 -3.35 20.37
C ILE A 82 16.80 -2.57 19.06
N PRO A 83 17.84 -1.97 18.46
CA PRO A 83 17.70 -1.21 17.21
C PRO A 83 17.05 -2.04 16.10
N ALA A 84 16.15 -1.39 15.32
CA ALA A 84 15.47 -2.02 14.19
C ALA A 84 16.42 -2.07 12.98
N THR A 85 17.24 -3.10 12.91
CA THR A 85 18.19 -3.37 11.82
C THR A 85 17.94 -4.75 11.23
N ASP A 86 18.36 -4.96 9.98
CA ASP A 86 18.25 -6.26 9.31
C ASP A 86 18.94 -7.37 10.11
N ALA A 87 20.12 -7.08 10.66
CA ALA A 87 20.85 -8.03 11.48
C ALA A 87 20.06 -8.43 12.74
N ALA A 88 19.41 -7.47 13.40
CA ALA A 88 18.61 -7.73 14.59
C ALA A 88 17.33 -8.52 14.26
N VAL A 89 16.67 -8.21 13.13
CA VAL A 89 15.50 -8.95 12.67
C VAL A 89 15.91 -10.37 12.27
N THR A 90 16.97 -10.54 11.49
CA THR A 90 17.51 -11.84 11.10
C THR A 90 17.85 -12.69 12.33
N ALA A 91 18.51 -12.10 13.33
CA ALA A 91 18.84 -12.80 14.58
C ALA A 91 17.58 -13.26 15.34
N ASN A 92 16.55 -12.39 15.44
CA ASN A 92 15.28 -12.75 16.06
C ASN A 92 14.55 -13.86 15.30
N VAL A 93 14.55 -13.82 13.97
CA VAL A 93 13.93 -14.87 13.14
C VAL A 93 14.66 -16.19 13.32
N ASN A 94 16.00 -16.19 13.23
CA ASN A 94 16.78 -17.42 13.32
C ASN A 94 16.72 -18.05 14.72
N ASN A 95 16.82 -17.25 15.76
CA ASN A 95 16.93 -17.76 17.13
C ASN A 95 15.58 -17.90 17.85
N GLY A 96 14.54 -17.25 17.31
CA GLY A 96 13.27 -17.11 18.03
C GLY A 96 13.38 -16.16 19.23
N ARG A 97 12.27 -15.88 19.87
CA ARG A 97 12.22 -15.06 21.07
C ARG A 97 10.95 -15.31 21.88
N GLY A 98 11.07 -15.77 23.11
CA GLY A 98 9.92 -16.09 23.94
C GLY A 98 9.03 -17.17 23.30
N MET A 99 7.81 -16.80 22.90
CA MET A 99 6.91 -17.73 22.19
C MET A 99 7.16 -17.82 20.68
N MET A 100 7.94 -16.91 20.10
CA MET A 100 8.30 -16.96 18.70
C MET A 100 9.27 -18.13 18.47
N PRO A 101 8.93 -19.10 17.59
CA PRO A 101 9.82 -20.21 17.32
C PRO A 101 11.08 -19.75 16.57
N ALA A 102 12.14 -20.56 16.69
CA ALA A 102 13.34 -20.39 15.90
C ALA A 102 13.14 -20.88 14.47
N PHE A 103 13.61 -20.12 13.50
CA PHE A 103 13.57 -20.45 12.08
C PHE A 103 14.97 -20.75 11.49
N ALA A 104 15.99 -20.92 12.32
CA ALA A 104 17.33 -21.28 11.84
C ALA A 104 17.28 -22.50 10.90
N GLY A 105 17.90 -22.36 9.72
CA GLY A 105 17.92 -23.40 8.69
C GLY A 105 16.59 -23.62 7.94
N ARG A 106 15.57 -22.82 8.21
CA ARG A 106 14.28 -22.87 7.49
C ARG A 106 14.20 -21.87 6.34
N PHE A 107 15.05 -20.87 6.36
CA PHE A 107 15.24 -19.90 5.28
C PHE A 107 16.69 -19.96 4.83
N ASP A 108 16.91 -20.01 3.54
CA ASP A 108 18.21 -19.74 2.95
C ASP A 108 18.49 -18.23 2.93
N GLN A 109 19.67 -17.85 2.42
CA GLN A 109 20.09 -16.46 2.40
C GLN A 109 19.19 -15.58 1.50
N GLU A 110 18.74 -16.11 0.37
CA GLU A 110 17.89 -15.38 -0.58
C GLU A 110 16.48 -15.18 -0.01
N GLN A 111 15.94 -16.22 0.61
CA GLN A 111 14.65 -16.16 1.30
C GLN A 111 14.65 -15.18 2.47
N MET A 112 15.73 -15.15 3.26
CA MET A 112 15.86 -14.17 4.33
C MET A 112 15.96 -12.74 3.78
N ALA A 113 16.71 -12.53 2.71
CA ALA A 113 16.80 -11.24 2.05
C ALA A 113 15.44 -10.80 1.46
N ALA A 114 14.68 -11.72 0.89
CA ALA A 114 13.35 -11.47 0.38
C ALA A 114 12.37 -11.07 1.51
N LEU A 115 12.38 -11.80 2.62
CA LEU A 115 11.58 -11.48 3.80
C LEU A 115 11.89 -10.08 4.33
N LEU A 116 13.16 -9.72 4.47
CA LEU A 116 13.59 -8.38 4.90
C LEU A 116 13.15 -7.31 3.90
N ALA A 117 13.30 -7.55 2.59
CA ALA A 117 12.85 -6.62 1.56
C ALA A 117 11.35 -6.34 1.67
N TYR A 118 10.54 -7.35 1.90
CA TYR A 118 9.10 -7.17 2.14
C TYR A 118 8.81 -6.36 3.41
N LEU A 119 9.47 -6.67 4.53
CA LEU A 119 9.29 -5.92 5.78
C LEU A 119 9.68 -4.44 5.63
N HIS A 120 10.70 -4.12 4.82
CA HIS A 120 11.10 -2.74 4.49
C HIS A 120 10.05 -1.97 3.68
N THR A 121 9.11 -2.65 2.99
CA THR A 121 7.99 -1.96 2.34
C THR A 121 7.02 -1.32 3.34
N GLY A 122 7.19 -1.61 4.63
CA GLY A 122 6.23 -1.26 5.69
C GLY A 122 4.97 -2.12 5.63
N MET A 123 4.95 -3.16 4.77
CA MET A 123 3.82 -4.07 4.57
C MET A 123 2.52 -3.33 4.16
N ARG A 124 2.68 -2.34 3.26
CA ARG A 124 1.61 -1.44 2.78
C ARG A 124 1.09 -1.84 1.40
#